data_7c027ec1678c4b530bca2901e06081a9
#
_entry.id   7c027ec1678c4b530bca2901e06081a9
#
_cell.length_a   1.000
_cell.length_b   1.000
_cell.length_c   1.000
_cell.angle_alpha   90.00
_cell.angle_beta   90.00
_cell.angle_gamma   90.00
#
_symmetry.space_group_name_H-M   'P 1'
#
loop_
_entity.id
_entity.type
_entity.pdbx_description
1 polymer ?
#
loop_
_entity_poly.entity_id
_entity_poly.type
_entity_poly.pdbx_seq_one_letter_code
_entity_poly.pdbx_strand_id
1 'polypeptide(L)'
;MNKNLKEESGLTIDEESAICVKNKQKSAPHLILQENKFSAKSSSPSRGEETYRNNNRKCAFTLAEVLITLGIIGIVSAITIPNLINKFEEKKTVTVLKETYSMLSQAMIYVVNEHGIVDKWVKSNIQMSDDEFKDTVDTILNYFKPYLRTTKICTAGEPSCIESDDNRIYRLNGTGHSWLNEAHYSSFVLLNGAKLLISVNSGSPIGMSCGRIQSAPCVFFHVKTDNAKKNVFGKNFFEFHVFNDRILPAGYKSTYYYSFPSECQLTTSGRGCTAWVIENGNMDYLHCDDLSWDGKRKCD
;
A
#
# COMPACT_ATOMS: atom_id res chain seq x y z
N MET A 1 8.79 -3.26 55.30
CA MET A 1 8.26 -4.60 55.57
C MET A 1 7.76 -5.11 54.23
N ASN A 2 8.59 -5.91 53.53
CA ASN A 2 8.47 -7.36 53.29
C ASN A 2 7.14 -7.75 52.62
N LYS A 3 7.07 -8.48 51.54
CA LYS A 3 7.91 -9.51 50.85
C LYS A 3 7.30 -9.80 49.46
N ASN A 4 8.14 -9.95 48.47
CA ASN A 4 8.29 -11.04 47.52
C ASN A 4 7.12 -12.05 47.33
N LEU A 5 6.76 -12.30 46.07
CA LEU A 5 6.82 -13.68 45.56
C LEU A 5 6.90 -13.65 44.03
N LYS A 6 7.93 -14.25 43.51
CA LYS A 6 8.18 -14.75 42.17
C LYS A 6 7.23 -15.90 41.88
N GLU A 7 6.81 -16.04 40.65
CA GLU A 7 6.60 -17.36 40.06
C GLU A 7 7.14 -17.37 38.61
N GLU A 8 8.27 -18.03 38.50
CA GLU A 8 8.87 -18.49 37.24
C GLU A 8 8.14 -19.72 36.81
N SER A 9 7.56 -19.71 35.59
CA SER A 9 7.27 -20.95 34.88
C SER A 9 8.38 -21.18 33.87
N GLY A 10 9.38 -21.93 34.31
CA GLY A 10 10.44 -22.44 33.49
C GLY A 10 9.91 -23.49 32.52
N LEU A 11 10.06 -23.22 31.22
CA LEU A 11 10.00 -24.25 30.19
C LEU A 11 11.42 -24.75 29.97
N THR A 12 11.78 -25.87 30.60
CA THR A 12 12.99 -26.62 30.30
C THR A 12 12.80 -27.33 28.97
N ILE A 13 13.46 -26.84 27.93
CA ILE A 13 13.65 -27.59 26.69
C ILE A 13 14.92 -28.42 26.90
N ASP A 14 14.77 -29.74 26.95
CA ASP A 14 15.88 -30.68 27.00
C ASP A 14 16.73 -30.53 25.74
N GLU A 15 17.96 -30.12 25.96
CA GLU A 15 19.07 -30.07 25.00
C GLU A 15 19.60 -31.47 24.76
N GLU A 16 18.95 -32.24 23.88
CA GLU A 16 19.57 -33.45 23.39
C GLU A 16 19.17 -33.67 21.92
N SER A 17 19.76 -32.95 21.01
CA SER A 17 19.92 -33.31 19.60
C SER A 17 20.51 -32.19 18.77
N ALA A 18 21.75 -31.85 18.89
CA ALA A 18 22.55 -31.20 17.83
C ALA A 18 24.02 -31.06 18.23
N ILE A 19 24.74 -32.16 18.35
CA ILE A 19 26.20 -32.08 18.30
C ILE A 19 26.64 -32.51 16.90
N CYS A 20 26.62 -31.57 15.99
CA CYS A 20 27.41 -31.65 14.76
C CYS A 20 28.54 -30.63 14.87
N VAL A 21 29.72 -31.13 15.23
CA VAL A 21 30.92 -30.30 15.51
C VAL A 21 31.36 -29.59 14.23
N LYS A 22 31.48 -28.28 14.34
CA LYS A 22 32.06 -27.38 13.33
C LYS A 22 33.47 -27.78 12.97
N ASN A 23 33.71 -28.21 11.74
CA ASN A 23 35.04 -28.31 11.20
C ASN A 23 35.51 -26.91 10.71
N LYS A 24 36.50 -26.39 11.39
CA LYS A 24 37.21 -25.16 11.06
C LYS A 24 37.99 -25.39 9.75
N GLN A 25 37.53 -24.83 8.66
CA GLN A 25 38.34 -24.66 7.46
C GLN A 25 39.46 -23.67 7.73
N LYS A 26 40.70 -24.15 7.76
CA LYS A 26 41.89 -23.32 7.61
C LYS A 26 42.12 -23.12 6.11
N SER A 27 42.16 -21.86 5.74
CA SER A 27 42.53 -21.35 4.44
C SER A 27 43.92 -21.81 3.99
N ALA A 28 44.00 -22.21 2.72
CA ALA A 28 45.25 -22.48 2.03
C ALA A 28 45.88 -21.17 1.51
N PRO A 29 47.22 -21.07 1.45
CA PRO A 29 47.87 -20.10 0.59
C PRO A 29 48.43 -20.75 -0.67
N HIS A 30 48.24 -20.04 -1.72
CA HIS A 30 48.89 -19.81 -2.99
C HIS A 30 49.96 -20.75 -3.54
N LEU A 31 49.79 -21.06 -4.83
CA LEU A 31 50.64 -21.66 -5.83
C LEU A 31 52.11 -21.22 -5.81
N ILE A 32 53.01 -22.14 -6.09
CA ILE A 32 54.12 -21.95 -7.05
C ILE A 32 54.36 -23.27 -7.76
N LEU A 33 54.33 -23.17 -9.08
CA LEU A 33 54.76 -24.22 -10.03
C LEU A 33 56.29 -24.40 -9.99
N GLN A 34 56.78 -25.60 -9.96
CA GLN A 34 58.01 -25.98 -10.67
C GLN A 34 58.05 -27.49 -10.96
N GLU A 35 58.14 -27.79 -12.23
CA GLU A 35 58.54 -29.06 -12.78
C GLU A 35 59.98 -29.42 -12.34
N ASN A 36 60.25 -30.67 -11.98
CA ASN A 36 61.38 -31.37 -12.56
C ASN A 36 61.35 -32.86 -12.32
N LYS A 37 61.81 -33.55 -13.29
CA LYS A 37 61.94 -34.98 -13.57
C LYS A 37 62.87 -35.74 -12.63
N PHE A 38 62.72 -37.05 -12.72
CA PHE A 38 63.67 -38.16 -12.65
C PHE A 38 63.62 -39.08 -11.41
N SER A 39 63.24 -40.27 -11.68
CA SER A 39 63.94 -41.55 -11.73
C SER A 39 63.79 -42.48 -10.53
N ALA A 40 63.45 -43.69 -10.89
CA ALA A 40 63.20 -44.90 -10.10
C ALA A 40 64.36 -45.36 -9.22
N LYS A 41 64.03 -45.97 -8.07
CA LYS A 41 64.49 -47.34 -7.73
C LYS A 41 63.75 -47.89 -6.52
N SER A 42 63.49 -49.16 -6.67
CA SER A 42 62.90 -50.17 -5.81
C SER A 42 63.50 -50.27 -4.41
N SER A 43 62.67 -50.54 -3.39
CA SER A 43 62.78 -51.65 -2.44
C SER A 43 61.66 -51.63 -1.41
N SER A 44 60.90 -52.72 -1.35
CA SER A 44 60.02 -53.04 -0.19
C SER A 44 60.83 -53.46 0.99
N PRO A 45 60.36 -53.35 2.26
CA PRO A 45 59.32 -54.26 2.72
C PRO A 45 58.33 -53.63 3.74
N SER A 46 57.16 -54.19 3.68
CA SER A 46 56.16 -54.46 4.71
C SER A 46 56.27 -53.88 6.09
N ARG A 47 55.28 -53.08 6.51
CA ARG A 47 54.54 -53.30 7.77
C ARG A 47 53.47 -52.29 8.01
N GLY A 48 52.27 -52.77 8.28
CA GLY A 48 51.27 -52.03 9.05
C GLY A 48 50.42 -51.04 8.24
N GLU A 49 49.49 -51.57 7.46
CA GLU A 49 48.37 -50.79 6.96
C GLU A 49 47.42 -50.52 8.12
N GLU A 50 47.70 -49.45 8.89
CA GLU A 50 46.70 -48.86 9.75
C GLU A 50 45.67 -48.20 8.83
N THR A 51 44.60 -48.91 8.56
CA THR A 51 43.40 -48.36 7.93
C THR A 51 42.85 -47.27 8.84
N TYR A 52 43.21 -46.05 8.55
CA TYR A 52 42.58 -44.86 9.12
C TYR A 52 41.13 -44.89 8.66
N ARG A 53 40.24 -45.51 9.46
CA ARG A 53 38.80 -45.40 9.28
C ARG A 53 38.42 -43.93 9.46
N ASN A 54 38.34 -43.22 8.35
CA ASN A 54 37.78 -41.89 8.29
C ASN A 54 36.27 -42.00 8.59
N ASN A 55 35.94 -41.95 9.88
CA ASN A 55 34.57 -41.92 10.36
C ASN A 55 33.96 -40.55 10.05
N ASN A 56 33.87 -40.18 8.79
CA ASN A 56 32.99 -39.09 8.33
C ASN A 56 31.55 -39.56 8.50
N ARG A 57 31.04 -39.52 9.73
CA ARG A 57 29.60 -39.64 9.96
C ARG A 57 28.93 -38.48 9.25
N LYS A 58 28.43 -38.73 8.06
CA LYS A 58 27.55 -37.80 7.37
C LYS A 58 26.24 -37.81 8.16
N CYS A 59 25.97 -36.74 8.88
CA CYS A 59 24.66 -36.54 9.49
C CYS A 59 23.63 -36.43 8.35
N ALA A 60 22.79 -37.41 8.20
CA ALA A 60 21.71 -37.45 7.23
C ALA A 60 20.39 -37.30 8.01
N PHE A 61 19.56 -36.39 7.59
CA PHE A 61 18.20 -36.23 8.14
C PHE A 61 17.35 -37.45 7.77
N THR A 62 16.51 -37.88 8.68
CA THR A 62 15.52 -38.92 8.39
C THR A 62 14.38 -38.34 7.54
N LEU A 63 13.77 -39.15 6.70
CA LEU A 63 12.61 -38.78 5.90
C LEU A 63 11.47 -38.23 6.82
N ALA A 64 11.30 -38.85 7.98
CA ALA A 64 10.28 -38.45 8.96
C ALA A 64 10.52 -37.03 9.51
N GLU A 65 11.77 -36.67 9.89
CA GLU A 65 12.11 -35.32 10.37
C GLU A 65 11.82 -34.24 9.32
N VAL A 66 12.19 -34.51 8.05
CA VAL A 66 11.90 -33.58 6.95
C VAL A 66 10.39 -33.42 6.73
N LEU A 67 9.62 -34.50 6.75
CA LEU A 67 8.19 -34.46 6.57
C LEU A 67 7.48 -33.72 7.70
N ILE A 68 7.88 -33.92 8.95
CA ILE A 68 7.30 -33.24 10.11
C ILE A 68 7.63 -31.74 10.06
N THR A 69 8.89 -31.36 9.79
CA THR A 69 9.29 -29.96 9.71
C THR A 69 8.59 -29.22 8.58
N LEU A 70 8.49 -29.81 7.39
CA LEU A 70 7.73 -29.22 6.28
C LEU A 70 6.24 -29.11 6.59
N GLY A 71 5.66 -30.10 7.31
CA GLY A 71 4.27 -30.05 7.76
C GLY A 71 4.02 -28.85 8.70
N ILE A 72 4.88 -28.67 9.70
CA ILE A 72 4.76 -27.52 10.65
C ILE A 72 4.94 -26.19 9.94
N ILE A 73 5.97 -26.06 9.10
CA ILE A 73 6.20 -24.83 8.32
C ILE A 73 5.00 -24.55 7.41
N GLY A 74 4.43 -25.56 6.78
CA GLY A 74 3.26 -25.42 5.91
C GLY A 74 2.04 -24.84 6.67
N ILE A 75 1.73 -25.37 7.84
CA ILE A 75 0.60 -24.91 8.67
C ILE A 75 0.83 -23.46 9.16
N VAL A 76 2.01 -23.18 9.71
CA VAL A 76 2.36 -21.83 10.19
C VAL A 76 2.30 -20.81 9.05
N SER A 77 2.87 -21.15 7.89
CA SER A 77 2.86 -20.27 6.72
C SER A 77 1.45 -20.02 6.20
N ALA A 78 0.58 -21.02 6.18
CA ALA A 78 -0.80 -20.86 5.71
C ALA A 78 -1.61 -19.84 6.55
N ILE A 79 -1.31 -19.70 7.84
CA ILE A 79 -1.99 -18.76 8.74
C ILE A 79 -1.33 -17.36 8.72
N THR A 80 0.01 -17.31 8.63
CA THR A 80 0.75 -16.06 8.79
C THR A 80 0.86 -15.24 7.51
N ILE A 81 1.01 -15.89 6.35
CA ILE A 81 1.24 -15.21 5.08
C ILE A 81 0.07 -14.28 4.69
N PRO A 82 -1.22 -14.69 4.73
CA PRO A 82 -2.33 -13.80 4.38
C PRO A 82 -2.36 -12.53 5.22
N ASN A 83 -2.16 -12.64 6.54
CA ASN A 83 -2.15 -11.49 7.45
C ASN A 83 -0.99 -10.54 7.17
N LEU A 84 0.19 -11.07 6.83
CA LEU A 84 1.35 -10.26 6.50
C LEU A 84 1.15 -9.50 5.19
N ILE A 85 0.59 -10.15 4.17
CA ILE A 85 0.28 -9.53 2.88
C ILE A 85 -0.70 -8.38 3.07
N ASN A 86 -1.80 -8.57 3.81
CA ASN A 86 -2.79 -7.53 4.05
C ASN A 86 -2.16 -6.30 4.74
N LYS A 87 -1.37 -6.49 5.78
CA LYS A 87 -0.65 -5.40 6.46
C LYS A 87 0.34 -4.68 5.54
N PHE A 88 0.98 -5.41 4.64
CA PHE A 88 1.90 -4.81 3.66
C PHE A 88 1.14 -3.95 2.64
N GLU A 89 0.03 -4.44 2.10
CA GLU A 89 -0.81 -3.69 1.16
C GLU A 89 -1.41 -2.43 1.80
N GLU A 90 -1.83 -2.48 3.07
CA GLU A 90 -2.30 -1.30 3.80
C GLU A 90 -1.19 -0.25 3.96
N LYS A 91 0.01 -0.66 4.37
CA LYS A 91 1.15 0.26 4.49
C LYS A 91 1.53 0.88 3.16
N LYS A 92 1.51 0.10 2.08
CA LYS A 92 1.73 0.58 0.72
C LYS A 92 0.68 1.61 0.32
N THR A 93 -0.60 1.32 0.57
CA THR A 93 -1.72 2.22 0.32
C THR A 93 -1.53 3.56 1.05
N VAL A 94 -1.21 3.53 2.35
CA VAL A 94 -0.93 4.72 3.14
C VAL A 94 0.21 5.55 2.55
N THR A 95 1.30 4.90 2.16
CA THR A 95 2.48 5.59 1.59
C THR A 95 2.13 6.26 0.27
N VAL A 96 1.55 5.51 -0.66
CA VAL A 96 1.14 6.02 -1.98
C VAL A 96 0.15 7.17 -1.85
N LEU A 97 -0.81 7.07 -0.92
CA LEU A 97 -1.82 8.11 -0.71
C LEU A 97 -1.20 9.40 -0.17
N LYS A 98 -0.30 9.31 0.82
CA LYS A 98 0.41 10.47 1.39
C LYS A 98 1.30 11.16 0.38
N GLU A 99 2.06 10.40 -0.41
CA GLU A 99 2.88 10.93 -1.50
C GLU A 99 2.02 11.66 -2.53
N THR A 100 0.91 11.03 -2.95
CA THR A 100 -0.02 11.62 -3.92
C THR A 100 -0.65 12.90 -3.38
N TYR A 101 -1.08 12.91 -2.12
CA TYR A 101 -1.62 14.13 -1.48
C TYR A 101 -0.60 15.26 -1.43
N SER A 102 0.66 14.96 -1.12
CA SER A 102 1.74 15.94 -1.13
C SER A 102 1.97 16.53 -2.53
N MET A 103 2.01 15.67 -3.57
CA MET A 103 2.15 16.13 -4.96
C MET A 103 0.97 16.99 -5.41
N LEU A 104 -0.26 16.58 -5.10
CA LEU A 104 -1.47 17.33 -5.45
C LEU A 104 -1.53 18.68 -4.74
N SER A 105 -1.15 18.73 -3.46
CA SER A 105 -1.14 19.98 -2.69
C SER A 105 -0.11 20.97 -3.22
N GLN A 106 1.06 20.51 -3.66
CA GLN A 106 2.08 21.33 -4.30
C GLN A 106 1.61 21.81 -5.68
N ALA A 107 1.08 20.90 -6.50
CA ALA A 107 0.54 21.25 -7.81
C ALA A 107 -0.56 22.29 -7.72
N MET A 108 -1.46 22.20 -6.70
CA MET A 108 -2.55 23.14 -6.48
C MET A 108 -2.07 24.57 -6.31
N ILE A 109 -0.96 24.79 -5.60
CA ILE A 109 -0.37 26.12 -5.40
C ILE A 109 -0.01 26.76 -6.76
N TYR A 110 0.63 26.00 -7.64
CA TYR A 110 1.00 26.49 -8.98
C TYR A 110 -0.23 26.71 -9.86
N VAL A 111 -1.16 25.77 -9.85
CA VAL A 111 -2.40 25.85 -10.65
C VAL A 111 -3.23 27.07 -10.26
N VAL A 112 -3.40 27.33 -8.95
CA VAL A 112 -4.13 28.52 -8.48
C VAL A 112 -3.42 29.82 -8.87
N ASN A 113 -2.09 29.83 -8.83
CA ASN A 113 -1.31 30.99 -9.22
C ASN A 113 -1.45 31.33 -10.71
N GLU A 114 -1.52 30.31 -11.59
CA GLU A 114 -1.62 30.52 -13.04
C GLU A 114 -3.06 30.68 -13.55
N HIS A 115 -3.99 29.87 -13.02
CA HIS A 115 -5.35 29.76 -13.55
C HIS A 115 -6.42 30.34 -12.63
N GLY A 116 -6.00 30.87 -11.47
CA GLY A 116 -6.91 31.43 -10.47
C GLY A 116 -7.61 30.36 -9.62
N ILE A 117 -8.57 30.79 -8.83
CA ILE A 117 -9.30 29.95 -7.89
C ILE A 117 -10.31 29.03 -8.58
N VAL A 118 -10.67 27.92 -7.93
CA VAL A 118 -11.55 26.87 -8.48
C VAL A 118 -12.93 27.37 -8.90
N ASP A 119 -13.47 28.42 -8.24
CA ASP A 119 -14.72 29.07 -8.66
C ASP A 119 -14.71 29.53 -10.14
N LYS A 120 -13.54 29.75 -10.71
CA LYS A 120 -13.39 30.15 -12.13
C LYS A 120 -13.27 28.95 -13.08
N TRP A 121 -12.99 27.76 -12.57
CA TRP A 121 -12.78 26.54 -13.38
C TRP A 121 -14.10 25.84 -13.72
N VAL A 122 -15.07 25.92 -12.81
CA VAL A 122 -16.35 25.22 -12.94
C VAL A 122 -17.48 26.23 -12.92
N LYS A 123 -18.34 26.20 -13.93
CA LYS A 123 -19.56 27.01 -13.95
C LYS A 123 -20.53 26.47 -12.88
N SER A 124 -20.65 27.20 -11.76
CA SER A 124 -21.65 26.88 -10.72
C SER A 124 -23.06 27.22 -11.20
N ASN A 125 -24.05 26.45 -10.75
CA ASN A 125 -25.51 26.66 -10.97
C ASN A 125 -26.09 26.26 -12.32
N ILE A 126 -25.40 25.50 -13.16
CA ILE A 126 -25.92 25.03 -14.44
C ILE A 126 -25.92 23.50 -14.43
N GLN A 127 -27.03 22.91 -14.89
CA GLN A 127 -27.03 21.48 -15.21
C GLN A 127 -26.17 21.33 -16.46
N MET A 128 -24.97 20.75 -16.28
CA MET A 128 -24.02 20.57 -17.38
C MET A 128 -24.47 19.44 -18.29
N SER A 129 -24.31 19.62 -19.59
CA SER A 129 -24.38 18.54 -20.57
C SER A 129 -23.13 17.64 -20.47
N ASP A 130 -23.18 16.45 -21.06
CA ASP A 130 -22.03 15.54 -21.10
C ASP A 130 -20.81 16.20 -21.77
N ASP A 131 -20.99 17.00 -22.81
CA ASP A 131 -19.90 17.73 -23.47
C ASP A 131 -19.30 18.81 -22.56
N GLU A 132 -20.11 19.53 -21.78
CA GLU A 132 -19.63 20.52 -20.80
C GLU A 132 -18.89 19.85 -19.64
N PHE A 133 -19.34 18.68 -19.20
CA PHE A 133 -18.60 17.86 -18.21
C PHE A 133 -17.23 17.50 -18.74
N LYS A 134 -17.19 16.91 -19.94
CA LYS A 134 -15.95 16.50 -20.61
C LYS A 134 -14.97 17.65 -20.73
N ASP A 135 -15.41 18.79 -21.27
CA ASP A 135 -14.58 19.98 -21.46
C ASP A 135 -14.04 20.50 -20.11
N THR A 136 -14.88 20.52 -19.08
CA THR A 136 -14.49 21.00 -17.75
C THR A 136 -13.44 20.08 -17.08
N VAL A 137 -13.65 18.75 -17.08
CA VAL A 137 -12.70 17.85 -16.44
C VAL A 137 -11.38 17.76 -17.22
N ASP A 138 -11.41 17.87 -18.56
CA ASP A 138 -10.21 17.92 -19.40
C ASP A 138 -9.46 19.25 -19.21
N THR A 139 -10.15 20.35 -19.01
CA THR A 139 -9.55 21.64 -18.67
C THR A 139 -8.81 21.55 -17.34
N ILE A 140 -9.44 21.01 -16.29
CA ILE A 140 -8.81 20.82 -14.99
C ILE A 140 -7.60 19.87 -15.10
N LEU A 141 -7.75 18.79 -15.86
CA LEU A 141 -6.64 17.86 -16.15
C LEU A 141 -5.45 18.61 -16.74
N ASN A 142 -5.67 19.46 -17.74
CA ASN A 142 -4.63 20.24 -18.42
C ASN A 142 -3.95 21.24 -17.48
N TYR A 143 -4.67 21.83 -16.50
CA TYR A 143 -4.09 22.70 -15.47
C TYR A 143 -3.09 21.95 -14.57
N PHE A 144 -3.41 20.72 -14.18
CA PHE A 144 -2.55 19.91 -13.30
C PHE A 144 -1.42 19.19 -14.02
N LYS A 145 -1.59 18.89 -15.32
CA LYS A 145 -0.63 18.14 -16.13
C LYS A 145 0.83 18.62 -16.07
N PRO A 146 1.15 19.92 -16.10
CA PRO A 146 2.53 20.40 -16.04
C PRO A 146 3.22 20.13 -14.71
N TYR A 147 2.46 19.99 -13.63
CA TYR A 147 2.96 19.88 -12.26
C TYR A 147 2.94 18.46 -11.70
N LEU A 148 2.38 17.50 -12.45
CA LEU A 148 2.30 16.10 -12.04
C LEU A 148 3.18 15.22 -12.95
N ARG A 149 4.00 14.38 -12.34
CA ARG A 149 4.77 13.37 -13.07
C ARG A 149 3.86 12.20 -13.42
N THR A 150 3.47 12.12 -14.68
CA THR A 150 2.50 11.13 -15.18
C THR A 150 3.14 10.17 -16.16
N THR A 151 2.69 8.90 -16.14
CA THR A 151 3.08 7.86 -17.11
C THR A 151 2.01 7.66 -18.17
N LYS A 152 0.74 7.95 -17.85
CA LYS A 152 -0.38 7.86 -18.77
C LYS A 152 -1.42 8.92 -18.45
N ILE A 153 -2.11 9.42 -19.47
CA ILE A 153 -3.21 10.37 -19.37
C ILE A 153 -4.39 9.80 -20.15
N CYS A 154 -5.58 9.84 -19.55
CA CYS A 154 -6.82 9.41 -20.16
C CYS A 154 -7.82 10.56 -20.02
N THR A 155 -8.21 11.14 -21.17
CA THR A 155 -9.16 12.25 -21.27
C THR A 155 -10.59 11.76 -21.19
N ALA A 156 -11.51 12.65 -20.90
CA ALA A 156 -12.93 12.31 -20.84
C ALA A 156 -13.46 11.85 -22.21
N GLY A 157 -14.30 10.84 -22.19
CA GLY A 157 -14.78 10.16 -23.41
C GLY A 157 -13.88 9.05 -23.94
N GLU A 158 -12.68 8.90 -23.37
CA GLU A 158 -11.77 7.79 -23.61
C GLU A 158 -11.84 6.79 -22.44
N PRO A 159 -11.43 5.53 -22.63
CA PRO A 159 -11.36 4.58 -21.53
C PRO A 159 -10.54 5.11 -20.36
N SER A 160 -11.11 5.09 -19.16
CA SER A 160 -10.45 5.58 -17.96
C SER A 160 -9.11 4.88 -17.70
N CYS A 161 -8.15 5.61 -17.16
CA CYS A 161 -6.92 5.02 -16.61
C CYS A 161 -7.18 4.15 -15.37
N ILE A 162 -8.39 4.22 -14.80
CA ILE A 162 -8.81 3.40 -13.66
C ILE A 162 -9.52 2.16 -14.19
N GLU A 163 -8.83 1.04 -14.15
CA GLU A 163 -9.39 -0.24 -14.53
C GLU A 163 -10.44 -0.72 -13.51
N SER A 164 -11.55 -1.25 -14.03
CA SER A 164 -12.62 -1.85 -13.25
C SER A 164 -13.27 -2.98 -14.04
N ASP A 165 -13.58 -4.10 -13.38
CA ASP A 165 -14.23 -5.25 -14.06
C ASP A 165 -15.66 -4.93 -14.50
N ASP A 166 -16.34 -4.01 -13.81
CA ASP A 166 -17.75 -3.69 -14.00
C ASP A 166 -18.04 -2.18 -14.12
N ASN A 167 -17.00 -1.36 -14.31
CA ASN A 167 -17.07 0.11 -14.35
C ASN A 167 -17.75 0.73 -13.12
N ARG A 168 -17.59 0.10 -11.94
CA ARG A 168 -18.21 0.57 -10.69
C ARG A 168 -17.21 0.98 -9.63
N ILE A 169 -17.67 1.90 -8.80
CA ILE A 169 -17.07 2.21 -7.49
C ILE A 169 -17.98 1.64 -6.42
N TYR A 170 -17.39 1.02 -5.42
CA TYR A 170 -18.09 0.42 -4.30
C TYR A 170 -17.88 1.22 -3.02
N ARG A 171 -18.89 1.21 -2.16
CA ARG A 171 -18.76 1.67 -0.78
C ARG A 171 -18.00 0.65 0.04
N LEU A 172 -17.47 1.08 1.20
CA LEU A 172 -16.74 0.20 2.12
C LEU A 172 -17.62 -0.96 2.63
N ASN A 173 -18.91 -0.73 2.79
CA ASN A 173 -19.91 -1.76 3.14
C ASN A 173 -20.23 -2.75 1.99
N GLY A 174 -19.55 -2.66 0.87
CA GLY A 174 -19.70 -3.56 -0.27
C GLY A 174 -20.82 -3.21 -1.24
N THR A 175 -21.67 -2.22 -0.95
CA THR A 175 -22.72 -1.79 -1.88
C THR A 175 -22.16 -0.97 -3.03
N GLY A 176 -22.74 -1.09 -4.24
CA GLY A 176 -22.38 -0.24 -5.38
C GLY A 176 -22.71 1.22 -5.09
N HIS A 177 -21.81 2.13 -5.47
CA HIS A 177 -21.99 3.56 -5.28
C HIS A 177 -22.33 4.27 -6.59
N SER A 178 -21.43 4.23 -7.56
CA SER A 178 -21.58 4.94 -8.83
C SER A 178 -20.92 4.15 -9.97
N TRP A 179 -21.32 4.50 -11.19
CA TRP A 179 -20.64 4.04 -12.40
C TRP A 179 -19.48 4.98 -12.71
N LEU A 180 -18.39 4.44 -13.24
CA LEU A 180 -17.33 5.22 -13.88
C LEU A 180 -17.83 5.57 -15.30
N ASN A 181 -18.54 6.70 -15.42
CA ASN A 181 -18.96 7.21 -16.72
C ASN A 181 -17.78 7.92 -17.41
N GLU A 182 -17.32 7.40 -18.51
CA GLU A 182 -16.16 7.90 -19.25
C GLU A 182 -16.28 9.38 -19.64
N ALA A 183 -17.51 9.85 -19.95
CA ALA A 183 -17.75 11.25 -20.30
C ALA A 183 -17.52 12.24 -19.14
N HIS A 184 -17.60 11.78 -17.88
CA HIS A 184 -17.57 12.63 -16.70
C HIS A 184 -16.24 12.63 -15.94
N TYR A 185 -15.24 11.89 -16.44
CA TYR A 185 -13.98 11.71 -15.72
C TYR A 185 -12.78 11.82 -16.65
N SER A 186 -11.79 12.57 -16.20
CA SER A 186 -10.43 12.51 -16.77
C SER A 186 -9.48 11.95 -15.73
N SER A 187 -8.42 11.29 -16.15
CA SER A 187 -7.56 10.58 -15.21
C SER A 187 -6.09 10.57 -15.61
N PHE A 188 -5.22 10.44 -14.61
CA PHE A 188 -3.79 10.24 -14.75
C PHE A 188 -3.36 8.91 -14.14
N VAL A 189 -2.29 8.33 -14.66
CA VAL A 189 -1.44 7.39 -13.94
C VAL A 189 -0.17 8.14 -13.53
N LEU A 190 0.04 8.26 -12.24
CA LEU A 190 1.20 8.95 -11.66
C LEU A 190 2.43 8.04 -11.64
N LEU A 191 3.62 8.63 -11.52
CA LEU A 191 4.88 7.87 -11.52
C LEU A 191 5.01 6.92 -10.31
N ASN A 192 4.38 7.24 -9.17
CA ASN A 192 4.33 6.37 -7.99
C ASN A 192 3.32 5.22 -8.11
N GLY A 193 2.66 5.08 -9.27
CA GLY A 193 1.67 4.04 -9.55
C GLY A 193 0.24 4.36 -9.11
N ALA A 194 0.02 5.48 -8.42
CA ALA A 194 -1.34 5.94 -8.11
C ALA A 194 -2.08 6.35 -9.39
N LYS A 195 -3.38 6.15 -9.40
CA LYS A 195 -4.26 6.64 -10.47
C LYS A 195 -5.14 7.74 -9.89
N LEU A 196 -5.07 8.91 -10.49
CA LEU A 196 -5.86 10.08 -10.10
C LEU A 196 -7.03 10.23 -11.07
N LEU A 197 -8.25 10.30 -10.54
CA LEU A 197 -9.47 10.59 -11.26
C LEU A 197 -9.97 11.99 -10.89
N ILE A 198 -10.30 12.77 -11.88
CA ILE A 198 -10.89 14.12 -11.73
C ILE A 198 -12.37 14.03 -12.06
N SER A 199 -13.20 14.54 -11.14
CA SER A 199 -14.64 14.69 -11.36
C SER A 199 -15.15 16.04 -10.90
N VAL A 200 -16.23 16.46 -11.49
CA VAL A 200 -16.93 17.69 -11.10
C VAL A 200 -18.38 17.39 -10.71
N ASN A 201 -18.94 18.16 -9.82
CA ASN A 201 -20.34 18.05 -9.39
C ASN A 201 -21.15 19.20 -9.98
N SER A 202 -22.08 18.88 -10.88
CA SER A 202 -23.00 19.86 -11.47
C SER A 202 -24.18 20.24 -10.57
N GLY A 203 -24.39 19.50 -9.49
CA GLY A 203 -25.57 19.62 -8.63
C GLY A 203 -25.35 20.49 -7.39
N SER A 204 -24.47 21.49 -7.42
CA SER A 204 -24.37 22.42 -6.30
C SER A 204 -25.67 23.20 -6.13
N PRO A 205 -26.28 23.28 -4.94
CA PRO A 205 -27.52 24.02 -4.73
C PRO A 205 -27.42 25.47 -5.24
N ILE A 206 -28.48 25.96 -5.83
CA ILE A 206 -28.56 27.33 -6.34
C ILE A 206 -28.08 28.32 -5.26
N GLY A 207 -27.04 29.13 -5.58
CA GLY A 207 -26.50 30.15 -4.68
C GLY A 207 -25.28 29.71 -3.85
N MET A 208 -24.79 28.48 -3.97
CA MET A 208 -23.52 28.12 -3.36
C MET A 208 -22.37 28.29 -4.35
N SER A 209 -21.39 29.09 -3.99
CA SER A 209 -20.13 29.21 -4.74
C SER A 209 -19.34 27.94 -4.62
N CYS A 210 -18.89 27.39 -5.73
CA CYS A 210 -17.99 26.25 -5.75
C CYS A 210 -16.67 26.58 -5.03
N GLY A 211 -16.14 25.61 -4.34
CA GLY A 211 -14.76 25.67 -3.85
C GLY A 211 -14.50 26.48 -2.57
N ARG A 212 -15.49 27.11 -1.95
CA ARG A 212 -15.31 27.71 -0.62
C ARG A 212 -15.39 26.66 0.48
N ILE A 213 -14.58 26.82 1.55
CA ILE A 213 -14.48 25.86 2.67
C ILE A 213 -15.85 25.56 3.32
N GLN A 214 -16.78 26.51 3.30
CA GLN A 214 -18.13 26.38 3.86
C GLN A 214 -19.20 25.93 2.86
N SER A 215 -18.84 25.76 1.59
CA SER A 215 -19.72 25.28 0.54
C SER A 215 -19.29 23.92 0.00
N ALA A 216 -20.20 23.23 -0.66
CA ALA A 216 -19.91 21.95 -1.29
C ALA A 216 -18.75 22.07 -2.30
N PRO A 217 -17.76 21.20 -2.26
CA PRO A 217 -16.74 21.18 -3.30
C PRO A 217 -17.38 20.82 -4.62
N CYS A 218 -16.97 21.49 -5.69
CA CYS A 218 -17.45 21.19 -7.05
C CYS A 218 -16.49 20.30 -7.81
N VAL A 219 -15.24 20.24 -7.38
CA VAL A 219 -14.20 19.38 -7.97
C VAL A 219 -13.76 18.37 -6.92
N PHE A 220 -13.73 17.12 -7.35
CA PHE A 220 -13.26 16.00 -6.54
C PHE A 220 -12.10 15.33 -7.22
N PHE A 221 -11.08 15.02 -6.44
CA PHE A 221 -10.01 14.12 -6.86
C PHE A 221 -10.18 12.79 -6.15
N HIS A 222 -10.18 11.71 -6.92
CA HIS A 222 -10.19 10.37 -6.37
C HIS A 222 -8.85 9.71 -6.68
N VAL A 223 -8.23 9.15 -5.66
CA VAL A 223 -6.94 8.49 -5.77
C VAL A 223 -7.12 7.00 -5.57
N LYS A 224 -6.79 6.22 -6.60
CA LYS A 224 -6.67 4.76 -6.53
C LYS A 224 -5.22 4.39 -6.30
N THR A 225 -4.97 3.59 -5.27
CA THR A 225 -3.62 3.30 -4.77
C THR A 225 -3.04 1.96 -5.22
N ASP A 226 -3.83 1.13 -5.91
CA ASP A 226 -3.45 -0.20 -6.37
C ASP A 226 -3.93 -0.50 -7.80
N ASN A 227 -3.64 -1.71 -8.26
CA ASN A 227 -4.09 -2.24 -9.55
C ASN A 227 -5.27 -3.23 -9.42
N ALA A 228 -5.87 -3.35 -8.23
CA ALA A 228 -7.05 -4.19 -8.08
C ALA A 228 -8.19 -3.69 -8.98
N LYS A 229 -8.92 -4.58 -9.60
CA LYS A 229 -10.00 -4.22 -10.52
C LYS A 229 -11.26 -3.73 -9.82
N LYS A 230 -11.44 -4.07 -8.53
CA LYS A 230 -12.54 -3.56 -7.72
C LYS A 230 -12.12 -2.28 -7.01
N ASN A 231 -12.83 -1.18 -7.28
CA ASN A 231 -12.59 0.13 -6.67
C ASN A 231 -13.48 0.27 -5.42
N VAL A 232 -12.88 0.38 -4.23
CA VAL A 232 -13.61 0.43 -2.95
C VAL A 232 -13.18 1.66 -2.16
N PHE A 233 -14.13 2.56 -1.86
CA PHE A 233 -13.88 3.70 -1.00
C PHE A 233 -13.33 3.28 0.36
N GLY A 234 -12.31 3.98 0.85
CA GLY A 234 -11.68 3.71 2.12
C GLY A 234 -10.81 2.44 2.16
N LYS A 235 -10.65 1.71 1.04
CA LYS A 235 -9.75 0.57 0.93
C LYS A 235 -8.62 0.80 -0.06
N ASN A 236 -8.95 1.12 -1.29
CA ASN A 236 -7.99 1.42 -2.36
C ASN A 236 -8.41 2.61 -3.22
N PHE A 237 -9.53 3.25 -2.89
CA PHE A 237 -10.09 4.39 -3.58
C PHE A 237 -10.43 5.48 -2.57
N PHE A 238 -9.80 6.65 -2.69
CA PHE A 238 -9.82 7.72 -1.70
C PHE A 238 -10.23 9.04 -2.31
N GLU A 239 -11.03 9.82 -1.60
CA GLU A 239 -11.60 11.07 -2.08
C GLU A 239 -10.93 12.28 -1.45
N PHE A 240 -10.65 13.27 -2.28
CA PHE A 240 -10.18 14.58 -1.88
C PHE A 240 -11.14 15.66 -2.42
N HIS A 241 -11.39 16.65 -1.62
CA HIS A 241 -12.22 17.81 -1.95
C HIS A 241 -11.33 18.98 -2.37
N VAL A 242 -11.59 19.54 -3.55
CA VAL A 242 -10.83 20.69 -4.07
C VAL A 242 -11.60 21.95 -3.74
N PHE A 243 -11.00 22.79 -2.94
CA PHE A 243 -11.50 24.13 -2.58
C PHE A 243 -10.77 25.21 -3.37
N ASN A 244 -11.19 26.45 -3.23
CA ASN A 244 -10.68 27.55 -4.05
C ASN A 244 -9.15 27.67 -4.09
N ASP A 245 -8.47 27.37 -2.99
CA ASP A 245 -7.03 27.56 -2.82
C ASP A 245 -6.29 26.30 -2.33
N ARG A 246 -7.01 25.22 -2.07
CA ARG A 246 -6.45 24.02 -1.44
C ARG A 246 -7.20 22.75 -1.73
N ILE A 247 -6.53 21.63 -1.51
CA ILE A 247 -7.11 20.30 -1.54
C ILE A 247 -7.16 19.77 -0.11
N LEU A 248 -8.32 19.26 0.32
CA LEU A 248 -8.49 18.62 1.63
C LEU A 248 -8.92 17.16 1.47
N PRO A 249 -8.35 16.24 2.25
CA PRO A 249 -8.83 14.87 2.28
C PRO A 249 -10.25 14.81 2.85
N ALA A 250 -11.12 14.00 2.25
CA ALA A 250 -12.47 13.79 2.76
C ALA A 250 -12.41 13.10 4.15
N GLY A 251 -13.26 13.55 5.07
CA GLY A 251 -13.29 13.07 6.45
C GLY A 251 -12.80 14.06 7.50
N TYR A 252 -12.22 15.19 7.11
CA TYR A 252 -11.89 16.26 8.06
C TYR A 252 -13.15 16.84 8.70
N LYS A 253 -13.06 17.24 9.99
CA LYS A 253 -14.16 17.92 10.71
C LYS A 253 -14.68 19.17 10.01
N SER A 254 -13.83 19.83 9.22
CA SER A 254 -14.15 21.05 8.48
C SER A 254 -14.73 20.80 7.08
N THR A 255 -14.77 19.57 6.61
CA THR A 255 -15.38 19.24 5.32
C THR A 255 -16.88 19.00 5.50
N TYR A 256 -17.69 19.63 4.68
CA TYR A 256 -19.16 19.57 4.75
C TYR A 256 -19.71 18.16 4.53
N TYR A 257 -18.99 17.34 3.73
CA TYR A 257 -19.40 15.99 3.38
C TYR A 257 -18.45 14.95 4.00
N TYR A 258 -19.00 13.81 4.40
CA TYR A 258 -18.28 12.58 4.73
C TYR A 258 -17.29 12.74 5.89
N SER A 259 -17.78 13.07 7.09
CA SER A 259 -16.94 13.18 8.27
C SER A 259 -16.51 11.81 8.82
N PHE A 260 -15.30 11.74 9.37
CA PHE A 260 -14.87 10.61 10.20
C PHE A 260 -15.38 10.81 11.65
N PRO A 261 -15.85 9.77 12.36
CA PRO A 261 -15.91 8.35 11.96
C PRO A 261 -17.21 7.96 11.23
N SER A 262 -18.21 8.83 11.15
CA SER A 262 -19.57 8.47 10.67
C SER A 262 -19.60 7.91 9.25
N GLU A 263 -18.67 8.34 8.38
CA GLU A 263 -18.55 7.88 6.98
C GLU A 263 -17.27 7.06 6.73
N CYS A 264 -16.67 6.51 7.81
CA CYS A 264 -15.48 5.66 7.72
C CYS A 264 -15.56 4.49 8.70
N GLN A 265 -16.51 3.60 8.48
CA GLN A 265 -16.70 2.32 9.17
C GLN A 265 -17.06 1.26 8.13
N LEU A 266 -16.83 -0.02 8.43
CA LEU A 266 -17.14 -1.13 7.51
C LEU A 266 -18.63 -1.19 7.09
N THR A 267 -19.49 -0.55 7.85
CA THR A 267 -20.95 -0.46 7.59
C THR A 267 -21.34 0.78 6.79
N THR A 268 -20.42 1.70 6.51
CA THR A 268 -20.69 3.00 5.87
C THR A 268 -20.12 3.11 4.46
N SER A 269 -20.10 4.33 3.92
CA SER A 269 -19.64 4.55 2.55
C SER A 269 -18.12 4.39 2.37
N GLY A 270 -17.32 4.66 3.40
CA GLY A 270 -15.86 4.70 3.33
C GLY A 270 -15.29 5.99 2.73
N ARG A 271 -16.13 6.93 2.30
CA ARG A 271 -15.67 8.19 1.67
C ARG A 271 -14.95 9.10 2.65
N GLY A 272 -15.32 9.08 3.93
CA GLY A 272 -14.69 9.84 5.01
C GLY A 272 -13.36 9.27 5.54
N CYS A 273 -12.81 8.21 4.97
CA CYS A 273 -11.60 7.56 5.48
C CYS A 273 -10.31 8.29 5.10
N THR A 274 -10.31 9.08 4.04
CA THR A 274 -9.10 9.69 3.48
C THR A 274 -8.33 10.53 4.50
N ALA A 275 -9.04 11.39 5.24
CA ALA A 275 -8.43 12.24 6.27
C ALA A 275 -7.79 11.41 7.39
N TRP A 276 -8.42 10.31 7.79
CA TRP A 276 -7.84 9.41 8.79
C TRP A 276 -6.51 8.83 8.34
N VAL A 277 -6.46 8.34 7.10
CA VAL A 277 -5.23 7.75 6.54
C VAL A 277 -4.10 8.79 6.44
N ILE A 278 -4.40 10.00 6.01
CA ILE A 278 -3.41 11.07 5.89
C ILE A 278 -2.84 11.46 7.26
N GLU A 279 -3.71 11.67 8.27
CA GLU A 279 -3.31 12.13 9.60
C GLU A 279 -2.64 11.02 10.43
N ASN A 280 -3.32 9.87 10.55
CA ASN A 280 -2.87 8.81 11.47
C ASN A 280 -1.89 7.83 10.82
N GLY A 281 -1.79 7.78 9.50
CA GLY A 281 -0.86 6.91 8.78
C GLY A 281 -1.18 5.43 8.92
N ASN A 282 -2.45 5.09 9.15
CA ASN A 282 -2.93 3.72 9.25
C ASN A 282 -4.31 3.57 8.63
N MET A 283 -4.76 2.33 8.48
CA MET A 283 -6.09 1.95 8.01
C MET A 283 -6.84 1.12 9.07
N ASP A 284 -6.60 1.40 10.35
CA ASP A 284 -7.11 0.62 11.48
C ASP A 284 -8.64 0.61 11.56
N TYR A 285 -9.33 1.56 10.93
CA TYR A 285 -10.79 1.53 10.76
C TYR A 285 -11.31 0.30 9.97
N LEU A 286 -10.43 -0.46 9.33
CA LEU A 286 -10.75 -1.75 8.72
C LEU A 286 -10.76 -2.90 9.75
N HIS A 287 -10.27 -2.67 10.96
CA HIS A 287 -10.01 -3.70 11.98
C HIS A 287 -10.74 -3.44 13.30
N CYS A 288 -11.05 -2.17 13.63
CA CYS A 288 -11.80 -1.80 14.83
C CYS A 288 -12.72 -0.60 14.56
N ASP A 289 -13.79 -0.46 15.33
CA ASP A 289 -14.87 0.51 15.13
C ASP A 289 -14.91 1.62 16.20
N ASP A 290 -14.03 1.58 17.20
CA ASP A 290 -13.94 2.50 18.33
C ASP A 290 -12.95 3.66 18.14
N LEU A 291 -12.51 3.89 16.90
CA LEU A 291 -11.58 4.96 16.56
C LEU A 291 -12.28 6.34 16.54
N SER A 292 -11.58 7.36 17.02
CA SER A 292 -12.08 8.73 17.00
C SER A 292 -10.95 9.77 16.95
N TRP A 293 -11.27 11.00 16.50
CA TRP A 293 -10.30 12.11 16.48
C TRP A 293 -9.79 12.51 17.86
N ASP A 294 -10.64 12.42 18.88
CA ASP A 294 -10.34 12.89 20.22
C ASP A 294 -10.05 11.73 21.19
N GLY A 295 -9.96 10.48 20.69
CA GLY A 295 -9.75 9.26 21.47
C GLY A 295 -8.75 8.30 20.86
N LYS A 296 -9.17 7.04 20.74
CA LYS A 296 -8.34 5.94 20.22
C LYS A 296 -8.00 6.15 18.74
N ARG A 297 -6.71 6.05 18.39
CA ARG A 297 -6.21 6.26 17.02
C ARG A 297 -5.58 5.03 16.39
N LYS A 298 -5.56 3.91 17.09
CA LYS A 298 -4.98 2.65 16.64
C LYS A 298 -5.74 1.48 17.26
N CYS A 299 -5.90 0.39 16.54
CA CYS A 299 -6.38 -0.87 17.10
C CYS A 299 -5.32 -1.48 18.04
N ASP A 300 -5.77 -2.24 19.05
CA ASP A 300 -4.91 -2.94 20.00
C ASP A 300 -4.24 -4.16 19.36
#